data_cb06e0f5257cd4cbc317c4401cc30107
#
_entry.id   cb06e0f5257cd4cbc317c4401cc30107
#
_cell.length_a   1.000
_cell.length_b   1.000
_cell.length_c   1.000
_cell.angle_alpha   90.00
_cell.angle_beta   90.00
_cell.angle_gamma   90.00
#
_symmetry.space_group_name_H-M   'P 1'
#
loop_
_entity.id
_entity.type
_entity.pdbx_description
1 polymer ?
#
loop_
_entity_poly.entity_id
_entity_poly.type
_entity_poly.pdbx_seq_one_letter_code
_entity_poly.pdbx_strand_id
1 'polypeptide(L)'
;EISEMKKYYDDTMKGMTKSAIADMRKDRESIFNKLAMISGHPLNTFVKENKAIQQVIDDIKENITSGHIDIKALKEKIYKLRELSIHYAKKGDLLYPVLNVRYKISGPSAVMWTVDDEIRDELSDIAKQLNYMDGNNSSKADNNNSADNNNGKSLDGKLIERIENVIKRAEEMIYKEDNILYPNCAANFTEAEWIGIYHDSKDYAVCLDTVSDRWEKAEEVENVYKPEVSEQSDKKEDVQNELYMAGGHMTLSQLEALLNAIPMEITFVDEDNINRYFNEGSKVFKRPVMAIDREVFSCHPPKIEAKVRRIIEEFRIGTLDEVPVWMDKQGR
;
A
#
# COMPACT_ATOMS: atom_id res chain seq x y z
N GLU A 1 2.25 -2.24 -25.79
CA GLU A 1 2.88 -1.37 -24.77
C GLU A 1 3.43 -0.07 -25.36
N ILE A 2 4.46 -0.15 -26.22
CA ILE A 2 5.05 1.04 -26.88
C ILE A 2 4.01 1.79 -27.71
N SER A 3 3.08 1.08 -28.36
CA SER A 3 2.03 1.68 -29.19
C SER A 3 0.98 2.44 -28.33
N GLU A 4 0.65 1.97 -27.15
CA GLU A 4 -0.32 2.62 -26.24
C GLU A 4 0.29 3.85 -25.56
N MET A 5 1.53 3.75 -25.10
CA MET A 5 2.26 4.92 -24.61
C MET A 5 2.44 5.96 -25.71
N LYS A 6 2.77 5.52 -26.94
CA LYS A 6 2.91 6.42 -28.08
C LYS A 6 1.58 7.11 -28.40
N LYS A 7 0.47 6.36 -28.40
CA LYS A 7 -0.87 6.92 -28.62
C LYS A 7 -1.23 7.96 -27.56
N TYR A 8 -0.96 7.67 -26.27
CA TYR A 8 -1.17 8.62 -25.19
C TYR A 8 -0.36 9.93 -25.39
N TYR A 9 0.93 9.80 -25.75
CA TYR A 9 1.77 10.96 -26.06
C TYR A 9 1.25 11.71 -27.30
N ASP A 10 0.89 11.01 -28.35
CA ASP A 10 0.39 11.62 -29.58
C ASP A 10 -0.94 12.36 -29.33
N ASP A 11 -1.85 11.80 -28.51
CA ASP A 11 -3.12 12.44 -28.16
C ASP A 11 -2.93 13.64 -27.22
N THR A 12 -2.03 13.53 -26.20
CA THR A 12 -1.76 14.61 -25.24
C THR A 12 -0.97 15.75 -25.90
N MET A 13 -0.13 15.45 -26.90
CA MET A 13 0.75 16.42 -27.58
C MET A 13 0.16 16.93 -28.90
N LYS A 14 -1.06 16.53 -29.20
CA LYS A 14 -1.72 16.89 -30.47
C LYS A 14 -1.83 18.40 -30.64
N GLY A 15 -1.17 18.92 -31.67
CA GLY A 15 -1.15 20.35 -31.96
C GLY A 15 -0.03 21.16 -31.29
N MET A 16 0.82 20.54 -30.45
CA MET A 16 1.98 21.22 -29.87
C MET A 16 3.20 21.17 -30.79
N THR A 17 3.99 22.24 -30.78
CA THR A 17 5.29 22.26 -31.47
C THR A 17 6.32 21.42 -30.70
N LYS A 18 7.36 20.93 -31.40
CA LYS A 18 8.45 20.18 -30.76
C LYS A 18 9.16 21.01 -29.67
N SER A 19 9.25 22.33 -29.85
CA SER A 19 9.82 23.23 -28.85
C SER A 19 8.95 23.30 -27.60
N ALA A 20 7.62 23.50 -27.76
CA ALA A 20 6.68 23.54 -26.62
C ALA A 20 6.69 22.24 -25.81
N ILE A 21 6.82 21.09 -26.49
CA ILE A 21 6.94 19.77 -25.81
C ILE A 21 8.25 19.69 -25.03
N ALA A 22 9.36 20.16 -25.58
CA ALA A 22 10.65 20.17 -24.91
C ALA A 22 10.65 21.09 -23.68
N ASP A 23 10.06 22.28 -23.81
CA ASP A 23 9.94 23.25 -22.71
C ASP A 23 9.08 22.68 -21.56
N MET A 24 7.93 22.07 -21.89
CA MET A 24 7.06 21.43 -20.91
C MET A 24 7.76 20.28 -20.16
N ARG A 25 8.57 19.48 -20.86
CA ARG A 25 9.35 18.40 -20.20
C ARG A 25 10.39 18.99 -19.24
N LYS A 26 11.09 20.03 -19.66
CA LYS A 26 12.08 20.71 -18.83
C LYS A 26 11.47 21.33 -17.58
N ASP A 27 10.29 21.92 -17.70
CA ASP A 27 9.57 22.48 -16.56
C ASP A 27 9.15 21.39 -15.56
N ARG A 28 8.59 20.27 -16.03
CA ARG A 28 8.24 19.13 -15.18
C ARG A 28 9.44 18.53 -14.48
N GLU A 29 10.53 18.34 -15.19
CA GLU A 29 11.80 17.86 -14.64
C GLU A 29 12.35 18.82 -13.58
N SER A 30 12.26 20.12 -13.81
CA SER A 30 12.69 21.13 -12.82
C SER A 30 11.86 21.06 -11.53
N ILE A 31 10.54 20.88 -11.63
CA ILE A 31 9.65 20.74 -10.46
C ILE A 31 9.98 19.43 -9.73
N PHE A 32 10.10 18.33 -10.46
CA PHE A 32 10.46 17.03 -9.90
C PHE A 32 11.77 17.10 -9.12
N ASN A 33 12.83 17.64 -9.71
CA ASN A 33 14.13 17.75 -9.08
C ASN A 33 14.09 18.57 -7.78
N LYS A 34 13.29 19.65 -7.73
CA LYS A 34 13.11 20.44 -6.51
C LYS A 34 12.43 19.63 -5.40
N LEU A 35 11.34 18.92 -5.71
CA LEU A 35 10.61 18.13 -4.73
C LEU A 35 11.42 16.91 -4.26
N ALA A 36 12.13 16.25 -5.17
CA ALA A 36 13.00 15.10 -4.86
C ALA A 36 14.20 15.46 -3.96
N MET A 37 14.60 16.75 -3.89
CA MET A 37 15.64 17.24 -2.98
C MET A 37 15.12 17.52 -1.56
N ILE A 38 13.81 17.61 -1.36
CA ILE A 38 13.24 17.87 -0.02
C ILE A 38 13.33 16.58 0.80
N SER A 39 14.06 16.64 1.92
CA SER A 39 14.18 15.50 2.84
C SER A 39 12.81 15.07 3.35
N GLY A 40 12.52 13.78 3.26
CA GLY A 40 11.25 13.19 3.69
C GLY A 40 10.07 13.35 2.72
N HIS A 41 10.19 14.17 1.67
CA HIS A 41 9.15 14.24 0.65
C HIS A 41 8.99 12.88 -0.06
N PRO A 42 7.77 12.42 -0.38
CA PRO A 42 7.57 11.11 -1.03
C PRO A 42 8.44 10.87 -2.26
N LEU A 43 8.61 11.85 -3.14
CA LEU A 43 9.50 11.74 -4.30
C LEU A 43 10.98 11.54 -3.90
N ASN A 44 11.44 12.12 -2.79
CA ASN A 44 12.79 11.87 -2.28
C ASN A 44 12.96 10.40 -1.90
N THR A 45 11.95 9.82 -1.24
CA THR A 45 11.94 8.41 -0.86
C THR A 45 11.92 7.50 -2.09
N PHE A 46 11.04 7.74 -3.05
CA PHE A 46 10.96 6.95 -4.28
C PHE A 46 12.29 6.98 -5.08
N VAL A 47 12.93 8.14 -5.19
CA VAL A 47 14.26 8.26 -5.86
C VAL A 47 15.34 7.51 -5.10
N LYS A 48 15.34 7.53 -3.76
CA LYS A 48 16.28 6.73 -2.95
C LYS A 48 16.08 5.24 -3.16
N GLU A 49 14.82 4.79 -3.20
CA GLU A 49 14.47 3.40 -3.46
C GLU A 49 14.92 2.96 -4.85
N ASN A 50 14.72 3.77 -5.90
CA ASN A 50 15.22 3.50 -7.25
C ASN A 50 16.74 3.33 -7.27
N LYS A 51 17.47 4.17 -6.55
CA LYS A 51 18.94 4.04 -6.43
C LYS A 51 19.34 2.74 -5.71
N ALA A 52 18.64 2.36 -4.66
CA ALA A 52 18.90 1.11 -3.95
C ALA A 52 18.59 -0.11 -4.82
N ILE A 53 17.49 -0.09 -5.58
CA ILE A 53 17.15 -1.14 -6.55
C ILE A 53 18.21 -1.24 -7.63
N GLN A 54 18.66 -0.10 -8.21
CA GLN A 54 19.72 -0.07 -9.21
C GLN A 54 21.02 -0.66 -8.68
N GLN A 55 21.40 -0.36 -7.44
CA GLN A 55 22.61 -0.92 -6.83
C GLN A 55 22.55 -2.44 -6.73
N VAL A 56 21.41 -3.03 -6.32
CA VAL A 56 21.24 -4.49 -6.28
C VAL A 56 21.29 -5.10 -7.68
N ILE A 57 20.73 -4.42 -8.69
CA ILE A 57 20.81 -4.83 -10.09
C ILE A 57 22.29 -4.85 -10.56
N ASP A 58 23.05 -3.80 -10.27
CA ASP A 58 24.45 -3.71 -10.65
C ASP A 58 25.28 -4.81 -9.97
N ASP A 59 25.01 -5.10 -8.70
CA ASP A 59 25.65 -6.20 -7.98
C ASP A 59 25.33 -7.59 -8.57
N ILE A 60 24.10 -7.76 -9.10
CA ILE A 60 23.72 -9.01 -9.80
C ILE A 60 24.48 -9.12 -11.13
N LYS A 61 24.56 -8.02 -11.90
CA LYS A 61 25.31 -7.98 -13.15
C LYS A 61 26.80 -8.29 -12.96
N GLU A 62 27.41 -7.70 -11.95
CA GLU A 62 28.80 -7.97 -11.60
C GLU A 62 29.01 -9.46 -11.29
N ASN A 63 28.12 -10.08 -10.51
CA ASN A 63 28.21 -11.51 -10.20
C ASN A 63 28.13 -12.38 -11.47
N ILE A 64 27.21 -12.07 -12.38
CA ILE A 64 27.01 -12.85 -13.62
C ILE A 64 28.21 -12.67 -14.58
N THR A 65 28.81 -11.48 -14.64
CA THR A 65 29.90 -11.16 -15.57
C THR A 65 31.30 -11.48 -15.04
N SER A 66 31.45 -11.85 -13.77
CA SER A 66 32.74 -12.06 -13.09
C SER A 66 33.57 -13.26 -13.59
N GLY A 67 33.05 -14.02 -14.56
CA GLY A 67 33.70 -15.26 -15.07
C GLY A 67 33.53 -16.48 -14.16
N HIS A 68 33.14 -16.29 -12.93
CA HIS A 68 32.73 -17.35 -11.99
C HIS A 68 31.52 -16.91 -11.20
N ILE A 69 30.35 -17.48 -11.53
CA ILE A 69 29.08 -17.11 -10.89
C ILE A 69 29.03 -17.72 -9.49
N ASP A 70 29.00 -16.87 -8.46
CA ASP A 70 28.69 -17.31 -7.10
C ASP A 70 27.17 -17.46 -6.95
N ILE A 71 26.70 -18.70 -7.01
CA ILE A 71 25.26 -19.03 -6.95
C ILE A 71 24.66 -18.62 -5.62
N LYS A 72 25.37 -18.73 -4.50
CA LYS A 72 24.87 -18.34 -3.19
C LYS A 72 24.69 -16.84 -3.11
N ALA A 73 25.70 -16.08 -3.50
CA ALA A 73 25.63 -14.62 -3.55
C ALA A 73 24.54 -14.14 -4.54
N LEU A 74 24.44 -14.79 -5.71
CA LEU A 74 23.39 -14.49 -6.68
C LEU A 74 21.99 -14.70 -6.09
N LYS A 75 21.77 -15.82 -5.40
CA LYS A 75 20.53 -16.11 -4.73
C LYS A 75 20.18 -15.03 -3.70
N GLU A 76 21.11 -14.67 -2.82
CA GLU A 76 20.91 -13.64 -1.81
C GLU A 76 20.54 -12.29 -2.46
N LYS A 77 21.20 -11.90 -3.56
CA LYS A 77 20.92 -10.69 -4.31
C LYS A 77 19.55 -10.72 -5.00
N ILE A 78 19.14 -11.85 -5.58
CA ILE A 78 17.80 -12.04 -6.17
C ILE A 78 16.72 -11.94 -5.07
N TYR A 79 16.95 -12.53 -3.90
CA TYR A 79 16.03 -12.38 -2.77
C TYR A 79 15.91 -10.93 -2.32
N LYS A 80 17.03 -10.22 -2.25
CA LYS A 80 17.04 -8.80 -1.91
C LYS A 80 16.31 -7.97 -2.99
N LEU A 81 16.55 -8.23 -4.28
CA LEU A 81 15.87 -7.53 -5.36
C LEU A 81 14.34 -7.70 -5.33
N ARG A 82 13.82 -8.82 -4.81
CA ARG A 82 12.38 -9.03 -4.68
C ARG A 82 11.69 -7.99 -3.78
N GLU A 83 12.43 -7.30 -2.91
CA GLU A 83 11.89 -6.21 -2.10
C GLU A 83 11.42 -5.00 -2.94
N LEU A 84 11.81 -4.92 -4.23
CA LEU A 84 11.23 -3.94 -5.16
C LEU A 84 9.69 -4.04 -5.22
N SER A 85 9.11 -5.18 -4.83
CA SER A 85 7.66 -5.35 -4.73
C SER A 85 7.01 -4.34 -3.77
N ILE A 86 7.73 -3.91 -2.73
CA ILE A 86 7.28 -2.90 -1.77
C ILE A 86 7.22 -1.53 -2.46
N HIS A 87 8.26 -1.19 -3.23
CA HIS A 87 8.31 0.02 -4.03
C HIS A 87 7.18 0.06 -5.07
N TYR A 88 6.96 -1.04 -5.79
CA TYR A 88 5.90 -1.14 -6.79
C TYR A 88 4.50 -1.06 -6.16
N ALA A 89 4.30 -1.66 -4.98
CA ALA A 89 3.05 -1.52 -4.24
C ALA A 89 2.77 -0.05 -3.86
N LYS A 90 3.74 0.64 -3.24
CA LYS A 90 3.61 2.07 -2.91
C LYS A 90 3.28 2.91 -4.14
N LYS A 91 3.99 2.71 -5.23
CA LYS A 91 3.75 3.41 -6.49
C LYS A 91 2.34 3.15 -7.03
N GLY A 92 1.94 1.87 -7.05
CA GLY A 92 0.64 1.42 -7.53
C GLY A 92 -0.53 1.96 -6.72
N ASP A 93 -0.39 1.97 -5.41
CA ASP A 93 -1.47 2.34 -4.50
C ASP A 93 -1.54 3.85 -4.25
N LEU A 94 -0.40 4.55 -4.23
CA LEU A 94 -0.33 5.95 -3.82
C LEU A 94 -0.25 6.94 -5.00
N LEU A 95 0.39 6.57 -6.13
CA LEU A 95 0.57 7.51 -7.25
C LEU A 95 -0.43 7.26 -8.38
N TYR A 96 -0.63 6.01 -8.78
CA TYR A 96 -1.47 5.70 -9.95
C TYR A 96 -2.94 6.10 -9.78
N PRO A 97 -3.61 5.85 -8.64
CA PRO A 97 -4.99 6.25 -8.45
C PRO A 97 -5.18 7.75 -8.54
N VAL A 98 -4.28 8.54 -7.95
CA VAL A 98 -4.34 10.00 -8.00
C VAL A 98 -4.20 10.50 -9.43
N LEU A 99 -3.18 10.01 -10.19
CA LEU A 99 -3.02 10.35 -11.60
C LEU A 99 -4.23 9.96 -12.44
N ASN A 100 -4.75 8.74 -12.26
CA ASN A 100 -5.80 8.19 -13.10
C ASN A 100 -7.17 8.83 -12.82
N VAL A 101 -7.54 8.93 -11.55
CA VAL A 101 -8.88 9.34 -11.15
C VAL A 101 -9.01 10.86 -11.17
N ARG A 102 -8.04 11.56 -10.54
CA ARG A 102 -8.14 13.01 -10.38
C ARG A 102 -7.66 13.76 -11.61
N TYR A 103 -6.51 13.37 -12.15
CA TYR A 103 -5.89 14.08 -13.28
C TYR A 103 -6.20 13.47 -14.65
N LYS A 104 -6.92 12.33 -14.70
CA LYS A 104 -7.29 11.63 -15.94
C LYS A 104 -6.08 11.21 -16.79
N ILE A 105 -4.93 10.97 -16.14
CA ILE A 105 -3.67 10.54 -16.77
C ILE A 105 -3.50 9.04 -16.52
N SER A 106 -4.07 8.20 -17.38
CA SER A 106 -4.07 6.74 -17.18
C SER A 106 -3.08 5.97 -18.07
N GLY A 107 -2.61 6.57 -19.16
CA GLY A 107 -1.78 5.85 -20.15
C GLY A 107 -0.50 5.26 -19.58
N PRO A 108 0.39 6.05 -18.95
CA PRO A 108 1.63 5.54 -18.40
C PRO A 108 1.42 4.52 -17.26
N SER A 109 0.51 4.79 -16.33
CA SER A 109 0.29 3.97 -15.14
C SER A 109 -0.28 2.59 -15.45
N ALA A 110 -1.21 2.47 -16.40
CA ALA A 110 -1.80 1.18 -16.77
C ALA A 110 -0.76 0.20 -17.35
N VAL A 111 0.15 0.71 -18.19
CA VAL A 111 1.23 -0.10 -18.79
C VAL A 111 2.27 -0.46 -17.72
N MET A 112 2.66 0.51 -16.88
CA MET A 112 3.66 0.27 -15.84
C MET A 112 3.18 -0.74 -14.81
N TRP A 113 1.91 -0.72 -14.44
CA TRP A 113 1.32 -1.66 -13.48
C TRP A 113 1.46 -3.12 -13.96
N THR A 114 1.12 -3.39 -15.23
CA THR A 114 1.27 -4.72 -15.81
C THR A 114 2.73 -5.19 -15.81
N VAL A 115 3.67 -4.30 -16.14
CA VAL A 115 5.10 -4.62 -16.15
C VAL A 115 5.63 -4.86 -14.73
N ASP A 116 5.15 -4.11 -13.74
CA ASP A 116 5.48 -4.30 -12.32
C ASP A 116 5.09 -5.71 -11.86
N ASP A 117 3.89 -6.17 -12.22
CA ASP A 117 3.42 -7.52 -11.90
C ASP A 117 4.27 -8.59 -12.57
N GLU A 118 4.57 -8.45 -13.85
CA GLU A 118 5.41 -9.40 -14.59
C GLU A 118 6.83 -9.49 -14.03
N ILE A 119 7.44 -8.38 -13.61
CA ILE A 119 8.77 -8.37 -12.96
C ILE A 119 8.72 -9.10 -11.61
N ARG A 120 7.69 -8.84 -10.80
CA ARG A 120 7.51 -9.51 -9.50
C ARG A 120 7.35 -11.01 -9.64
N ASP A 121 6.52 -11.43 -10.58
CA ASP A 121 6.25 -12.85 -10.85
C ASP A 121 7.51 -13.57 -11.33
N GLU A 122 8.24 -12.99 -12.28
CA GLU A 122 9.46 -13.56 -12.82
C GLU A 122 10.57 -13.67 -11.76
N LEU A 123 10.78 -12.64 -10.94
CA LEU A 123 11.72 -12.70 -9.81
C LEU A 123 11.32 -13.76 -8.78
N SER A 124 10.03 -13.93 -8.54
CA SER A 124 9.53 -14.98 -7.63
C SER A 124 9.84 -16.38 -8.16
N ASP A 125 9.65 -16.60 -9.45
CA ASP A 125 9.91 -17.89 -10.08
C ASP A 125 11.41 -18.19 -10.19
N ILE A 126 12.24 -17.20 -10.50
CA ILE A 126 13.71 -17.32 -10.47
C ILE A 126 14.18 -17.69 -9.05
N ALA A 127 13.65 -17.02 -8.02
CA ALA A 127 14.01 -17.33 -6.63
C ALA A 127 13.64 -18.76 -6.23
N LYS A 128 12.46 -19.27 -6.65
CA LYS A 128 12.07 -20.68 -6.43
C LYS A 128 13.04 -21.66 -7.10
N GLN A 129 13.45 -21.37 -8.35
CA GLN A 129 14.39 -22.22 -9.07
C GLN A 129 15.78 -22.26 -8.40
N LEU A 130 16.29 -21.10 -7.97
CA LEU A 130 17.57 -21.02 -7.25
C LEU A 130 17.51 -21.78 -5.92
N ASN A 131 16.39 -21.75 -5.20
CA ASN A 131 16.19 -22.55 -3.99
C ASN A 131 16.22 -24.05 -4.25
N TYR A 132 15.56 -24.51 -5.31
CA TYR A 132 15.53 -25.92 -5.66
C TYR A 132 16.94 -26.46 -6.01
N MET A 133 17.75 -25.62 -6.65
CA MET A 133 19.14 -25.96 -6.97
C MET A 133 20.02 -26.11 -5.73
N ASP A 134 19.79 -25.26 -4.72
CA ASP A 134 20.52 -25.24 -3.46
C ASP A 134 20.12 -26.43 -2.55
N GLY A 135 18.82 -26.73 -2.43
CA GLY A 135 18.29 -27.84 -1.62
C GLY A 135 18.72 -29.22 -2.09
N ASN A 136 18.92 -29.42 -3.40
CA ASN A 136 19.42 -30.67 -3.95
C ASN A 136 20.93 -30.93 -3.66
N ASN A 137 21.68 -29.90 -3.28
CA ASN A 137 23.07 -30.04 -2.83
C ASN A 137 23.15 -30.50 -1.36
N SER A 138 22.17 -30.15 -0.52
CA SER A 138 22.18 -30.51 0.92
C SER A 138 21.77 -31.97 1.19
N SER A 139 21.01 -32.61 0.29
CA SER A 139 20.50 -33.97 0.48
C SER A 139 21.42 -35.10 -0.08
N LYS A 140 22.59 -34.76 -0.64
CA LYS A 140 23.57 -35.75 -1.16
C LYS A 140 24.86 -35.88 -0.33
N ALA A 141 24.88 -35.31 0.88
CA ALA A 141 26.07 -35.36 1.76
C ALA A 141 26.23 -36.66 2.56
N ASP A 142 25.28 -37.60 2.50
CA ASP A 142 25.40 -38.91 3.13
C ASP A 142 25.36 -40.04 2.08
N ASN A 143 26.48 -40.41 1.52
CA ASN A 143 27.03 -41.74 1.26
C ASN A 143 28.02 -41.78 0.09
N ASN A 144 29.22 -42.24 0.46
CA ASN A 144 30.27 -42.97 -0.32
C ASN A 144 31.18 -42.19 -1.29
N ASN A 145 32.44 -42.14 -0.83
CA ASN A 145 33.68 -42.34 -1.60
C ASN A 145 33.52 -42.55 -3.11
N SER A 146 33.73 -41.50 -3.88
CA SER A 146 34.37 -41.56 -5.18
C SER A 146 34.95 -40.18 -5.46
N ALA A 147 36.28 -40.12 -5.47
CA ALA A 147 37.00 -38.96 -5.99
C ALA A 147 36.62 -38.75 -7.47
N ASP A 148 36.67 -37.50 -7.92
CA ASP A 148 36.40 -37.02 -9.27
C ASP A 148 34.91 -36.86 -9.64
N ASN A 149 34.35 -35.74 -9.19
CA ASN A 149 33.47 -34.89 -10.03
C ASN A 149 33.28 -33.53 -9.37
N ASN A 150 34.31 -32.70 -9.49
CA ASN A 150 34.21 -31.26 -9.26
C ASN A 150 33.52 -30.62 -10.48
N ASN A 151 32.35 -31.15 -10.84
CA ASN A 151 31.42 -30.51 -11.76
C ASN A 151 30.45 -29.67 -10.92
N GLY A 152 30.91 -28.50 -10.49
CA GLY A 152 30.03 -27.47 -10.01
C GLY A 152 28.90 -27.33 -11.03
N LYS A 153 27.64 -27.59 -10.64
CA LYS A 153 26.49 -27.37 -11.51
C LYS A 153 26.57 -25.90 -12.01
N SER A 154 27.05 -25.74 -13.23
CA SER A 154 26.95 -24.48 -13.96
C SER A 154 25.49 -24.07 -13.99
N LEU A 155 25.21 -22.81 -13.66
CA LEU A 155 23.88 -22.25 -13.87
C LEU A 155 23.47 -22.53 -15.32
N ASP A 156 22.21 -22.97 -15.50
CA ASP A 156 21.67 -23.15 -16.84
C ASP A 156 21.67 -21.79 -17.57
N GLY A 157 22.23 -21.77 -18.78
CA GLY A 157 22.27 -20.52 -19.58
C GLY A 157 20.91 -19.88 -19.78
N LYS A 158 19.83 -20.68 -19.80
CA LYS A 158 18.46 -20.16 -19.85
C LYS A 158 18.06 -19.41 -18.57
N LEU A 159 18.52 -19.86 -17.40
CA LEU A 159 18.22 -19.16 -16.15
C LEU A 159 18.98 -17.84 -16.07
N ILE A 160 20.24 -17.81 -16.56
CA ILE A 160 21.02 -16.57 -16.67
C ILE A 160 20.30 -15.57 -17.59
N GLU A 161 19.89 -16.01 -18.77
CA GLU A 161 19.14 -15.18 -19.72
C GLU A 161 17.85 -14.60 -19.10
N ARG A 162 17.12 -15.42 -18.33
CA ARG A 162 15.93 -14.95 -17.61
C ARG A 162 16.25 -13.88 -16.57
N ILE A 163 17.34 -14.07 -15.80
CA ILE A 163 17.80 -13.09 -14.82
C ILE A 163 18.18 -11.77 -15.52
N GLU A 164 18.98 -11.86 -16.60
CA GLU A 164 19.36 -10.68 -17.38
C GLU A 164 18.14 -9.93 -17.94
N ASN A 165 17.16 -10.66 -18.44
CA ASN A 165 15.93 -10.06 -18.97
C ASN A 165 15.09 -9.35 -17.89
N VAL A 166 14.93 -9.96 -16.71
CA VAL A 166 14.13 -9.36 -15.65
C VAL A 166 14.81 -8.14 -15.03
N ILE A 167 16.14 -8.17 -14.83
CA ILE A 167 16.87 -6.99 -14.33
C ILE A 167 16.87 -5.86 -15.35
N LYS A 168 17.00 -6.16 -16.64
CA LYS A 168 16.86 -5.15 -17.70
C LYS A 168 15.49 -4.49 -17.68
N ARG A 169 14.42 -5.27 -17.50
CA ARG A 169 13.05 -4.72 -17.39
C ARG A 169 12.88 -3.84 -16.14
N ALA A 170 13.49 -4.24 -15.02
CA ALA A 170 13.50 -3.41 -13.81
C ALA A 170 14.24 -2.09 -14.02
N GLU A 171 15.37 -2.07 -14.72
CA GLU A 171 16.08 -0.82 -15.11
C GLU A 171 15.25 0.06 -16.04
N GLU A 172 14.59 -0.55 -17.00
CA GLU A 172 13.68 0.20 -17.89
C GLU A 172 12.51 0.80 -17.09
N MET A 173 12.06 0.13 -16.01
CA MET A 173 11.04 0.66 -15.13
C MET A 173 11.56 1.85 -14.33
N ILE A 174 12.73 1.76 -13.68
CA ILE A 174 13.40 2.88 -13.01
C ILE A 174 13.51 4.09 -13.97
N TYR A 175 13.95 3.85 -15.20
CA TYR A 175 14.04 4.92 -16.20
C TYR A 175 12.67 5.58 -16.47
N LYS A 176 11.60 4.79 -16.61
CA LYS A 176 10.23 5.30 -16.85
C LYS A 176 9.71 6.08 -15.64
N GLU A 177 10.02 5.63 -14.43
CA GLU A 177 9.66 6.31 -13.19
C GLU A 177 10.33 7.67 -13.10
N ASP A 178 11.63 7.72 -13.23
CA ASP A 178 12.41 8.95 -13.08
C ASP A 178 12.14 9.97 -14.19
N ASN A 179 11.85 9.51 -15.41
CA ASN A 179 11.73 10.41 -16.57
C ASN A 179 10.29 10.68 -17.01
N ILE A 180 9.33 9.86 -16.57
CA ILE A 180 7.92 9.98 -17.00
C ILE A 180 6.98 10.09 -15.81
N LEU A 181 6.96 9.09 -14.92
CA LEU A 181 5.98 9.02 -13.84
C LEU A 181 6.17 10.15 -12.83
N TYR A 182 7.34 10.22 -12.21
CA TYR A 182 7.60 11.19 -11.14
C TYR A 182 7.54 12.64 -11.61
N PRO A 183 8.05 13.02 -12.79
CA PRO A 183 7.84 14.36 -13.33
C PRO A 183 6.37 14.70 -13.60
N ASN A 184 5.56 13.72 -14.01
CA ASN A 184 4.13 13.93 -14.16
C ASN A 184 3.41 14.09 -12.81
N CYS A 185 3.74 13.26 -11.80
CA CYS A 185 3.22 13.43 -10.46
C CYS A 185 3.63 14.80 -9.87
N ALA A 186 4.90 15.17 -9.99
CA ALA A 186 5.43 16.44 -9.50
C ALA A 186 4.73 17.67 -10.08
N ALA A 187 4.39 17.62 -11.37
CA ALA A 187 3.75 18.73 -12.06
C ALA A 187 2.24 18.84 -11.81
N ASN A 188 1.59 17.76 -11.41
CA ASN A 188 0.14 17.72 -11.27
C ASN A 188 -0.33 17.68 -9.82
N PHE A 189 0.36 16.95 -8.93
CA PHE A 189 -0.12 16.76 -7.56
C PHE A 189 0.01 18.02 -6.73
N THR A 190 -1.03 18.30 -5.97
CA THR A 190 -1.04 19.38 -4.99
C THR A 190 -0.20 19.02 -3.77
N GLU A 191 0.16 20.03 -2.98
CA GLU A 191 0.87 19.82 -1.72
C GLU A 191 0.07 18.96 -0.74
N ALA A 192 -1.25 19.14 -0.68
CA ALA A 192 -2.12 18.36 0.19
C ALA A 192 -2.12 16.86 -0.20
N GLU A 193 -2.08 16.55 -1.51
CA GLU A 193 -1.96 15.17 -1.98
C GLU A 193 -0.61 14.56 -1.61
N TRP A 194 0.49 15.31 -1.72
CA TRP A 194 1.80 14.84 -1.30
C TRP A 194 1.87 14.58 0.21
N ILE A 195 1.22 15.41 1.02
CA ILE A 195 1.10 15.21 2.47
C ILE A 195 0.31 13.92 2.76
N GLY A 196 -0.81 13.68 2.07
CA GLY A 196 -1.56 12.43 2.18
C GLY A 196 -0.71 11.22 1.81
N ILE A 197 -0.03 11.26 0.66
CA ILE A 197 0.88 10.19 0.20
C ILE A 197 2.01 9.95 1.23
N TYR A 198 2.55 10.99 1.85
CA TYR A 198 3.55 10.86 2.89
C TYR A 198 3.02 10.09 4.10
N HIS A 199 1.84 10.43 4.59
CA HIS A 199 1.22 9.72 5.72
C HIS A 199 0.90 8.27 5.37
N ASP A 200 0.27 8.03 4.23
CA ASP A 200 -0.11 6.68 3.78
C ASP A 200 1.12 5.79 3.51
N SER A 201 2.24 6.39 3.07
CA SER A 201 3.49 5.65 2.84
C SER A 201 4.10 5.02 4.08
N LYS A 202 3.72 5.49 5.29
CA LYS A 202 4.19 4.95 6.57
C LYS A 202 3.62 3.55 6.87
N ASP A 203 2.52 3.17 6.23
CA ASP A 203 1.89 1.86 6.40
C ASP A 203 2.60 0.76 5.59
N TYR A 204 3.56 1.14 4.74
CA TYR A 204 4.32 0.20 3.93
C TYR A 204 5.64 -0.19 4.61
N ALA A 205 6.08 -1.40 4.35
CA ALA A 205 7.39 -1.85 4.76
C ALA A 205 8.51 -1.04 4.09
N VAL A 206 9.69 -1.07 4.69
CA VAL A 206 10.90 -0.44 4.13
C VAL A 206 11.38 -1.26 2.93
N CYS A 207 11.69 -0.58 1.81
CA CYS A 207 12.25 -1.19 0.62
C CYS A 207 13.76 -1.10 0.64
N LEU A 208 14.47 -2.22 0.57
CA LEU A 208 15.93 -2.31 0.45
C LEU A 208 16.68 -1.45 1.50
N ASP A 209 16.25 -1.54 2.75
CA ASP A 209 16.81 -0.76 3.87
C ASP A 209 16.77 0.77 3.68
N THR A 210 15.98 1.25 2.71
CA THR A 210 15.84 2.68 2.41
C THR A 210 14.87 3.34 3.38
N VAL A 211 15.40 3.86 4.48
CA VAL A 211 14.59 4.58 5.48
C VAL A 211 14.18 5.95 4.93
N SER A 212 12.88 6.23 5.01
CA SER A 212 12.34 7.55 4.68
C SER A 212 12.72 8.56 5.77
N ASP A 213 13.19 9.73 5.37
CA ASP A 213 13.39 10.83 6.31
C ASP A 213 12.03 11.38 6.76
N ARG A 214 12.05 12.12 7.85
CA ARG A 214 10.88 12.86 8.32
C ARG A 214 10.66 14.10 7.43
N TRP A 215 9.44 14.28 6.94
CA TRP A 215 9.03 15.51 6.24
C TRP A 215 8.32 16.44 7.23
N GLU A 216 9.06 17.40 7.81
CA GLU A 216 8.57 18.27 8.88
C GLU A 216 7.26 18.96 8.53
N LYS A 217 7.15 19.48 7.32
CA LYS A 217 5.94 20.16 6.86
C LYS A 217 4.70 19.25 6.88
N ALA A 218 4.85 17.97 6.57
CA ALA A 218 3.74 17.03 6.60
C ALA A 218 3.40 16.59 8.03
N GLU A 219 4.38 16.55 8.93
CA GLU A 219 4.14 16.20 10.33
C GLU A 219 3.37 17.28 11.11
N GLU A 220 3.38 18.52 10.62
CA GLU A 220 2.61 19.62 11.20
C GLU A 220 1.13 19.59 10.79
N VAL A 221 0.78 18.81 9.79
CA VAL A 221 -0.58 18.70 9.26
C VAL A 221 -1.18 17.37 9.68
N GLU A 222 -2.22 17.41 10.52
CA GLU A 222 -3.00 16.19 10.79
C GLU A 222 -3.56 15.64 9.47
N ASN A 223 -3.47 14.31 9.32
CA ASN A 223 -4.00 13.60 8.15
C ASN A 223 -5.55 13.61 8.19
N VAL A 224 -6.13 14.78 7.97
CA VAL A 224 -7.57 14.94 7.82
C VAL A 224 -7.86 15.00 6.32
N TYR A 225 -8.37 13.90 5.78
CA TYR A 225 -8.94 13.91 4.44
C TYR A 225 -10.05 14.96 4.38
N LYS A 226 -9.77 16.09 3.74
CA LYS A 226 -10.79 17.07 3.36
C LYS A 226 -10.96 16.95 1.85
N PRO A 227 -12.04 16.32 1.36
CA PRO A 227 -12.32 16.35 -0.06
C PRO A 227 -12.50 17.81 -0.48
N GLU A 228 -11.75 18.25 -1.49
CA GLU A 228 -12.12 19.46 -2.20
C GLU A 228 -13.47 19.20 -2.88
N VAL A 229 -14.50 19.84 -2.40
CA VAL A 229 -15.83 19.80 -3.01
C VAL A 229 -15.68 20.41 -4.40
N SER A 230 -15.64 19.56 -5.42
CA SER A 230 -15.74 20.03 -6.80
C SER A 230 -17.11 20.68 -6.94
N GLU A 231 -17.16 21.97 -7.31
CA GLU A 231 -18.40 22.74 -7.49
C GLU A 231 -19.33 22.23 -8.62
N GLN A 232 -19.07 21.03 -9.15
CA GLN A 232 -19.74 20.45 -10.30
C GLN A 232 -20.55 19.18 -10.00
N SER A 233 -21.06 18.98 -8.79
CA SER A 233 -22.11 17.97 -8.61
C SER A 233 -23.46 18.64 -8.43
N ASP A 234 -24.37 18.41 -9.37
CA ASP A 234 -25.79 18.81 -9.29
C ASP A 234 -26.58 18.13 -8.16
N LYS A 235 -25.90 17.55 -7.16
CA LYS A 235 -26.46 16.92 -5.96
C LYS A 235 -26.14 17.73 -4.71
N LYS A 236 -26.62 18.97 -4.67
CA LYS A 236 -26.44 19.86 -3.50
C LYS A 236 -27.21 19.43 -2.26
N GLU A 237 -28.14 18.47 -2.32
CA GLU A 237 -28.94 18.07 -1.17
C GLU A 237 -28.30 16.99 -0.29
N ASP A 238 -27.38 16.15 -0.81
CA ASP A 238 -26.76 15.06 -0.05
C ASP A 238 -25.50 15.50 0.75
N VAL A 239 -24.84 16.58 0.37
CA VAL A 239 -23.57 17.02 0.99
C VAL A 239 -23.74 17.54 2.43
N GLN A 240 -24.96 17.95 2.83
CA GLN A 240 -25.20 18.46 4.20
C GLN A 240 -25.28 17.37 5.28
N ASN A 241 -25.34 16.09 4.91
CA ASN A 241 -25.49 14.97 5.84
C ASN A 241 -24.33 13.96 5.79
N GLU A 242 -23.18 14.34 5.25
CA GLU A 242 -22.00 13.48 5.25
C GLU A 242 -21.18 13.61 6.53
N LEU A 243 -20.80 12.49 7.09
CA LEU A 243 -19.88 12.38 8.22
C LEU A 243 -18.48 12.11 7.70
N TYR A 244 -17.53 12.95 8.05
CA TYR A 244 -16.12 12.81 7.70
C TYR A 244 -15.35 12.15 8.83
N MET A 245 -14.58 11.12 8.50
CA MET A 245 -13.78 10.32 9.42
C MET A 245 -12.36 10.18 8.86
N ALA A 246 -11.40 9.75 9.66
CA ALA A 246 -10.00 9.57 9.22
C ALA A 246 -9.86 8.63 7.99
N GLY A 247 -10.71 7.61 7.88
CA GLY A 247 -10.71 6.65 6.77
C GLY A 247 -11.58 7.01 5.57
N GLY A 248 -12.22 8.19 5.55
CA GLY A 248 -13.12 8.61 4.46
C GLY A 248 -14.40 9.27 4.95
N HIS A 249 -15.43 9.26 4.12
CA HIS A 249 -16.72 9.87 4.45
C HIS A 249 -17.87 8.98 4.02
N MET A 250 -19.01 9.13 4.67
CA MET A 250 -20.26 8.48 4.29
C MET A 250 -21.46 9.26 4.80
N THR A 251 -22.60 9.07 4.17
CA THR A 251 -23.87 9.63 4.66
C THR A 251 -24.32 8.89 5.92
N LEU A 252 -25.19 9.51 6.71
CA LEU A 252 -25.78 8.86 7.88
C LEU A 252 -26.49 7.54 7.53
N SER A 253 -27.22 7.51 6.41
CA SER A 253 -27.89 6.28 5.93
C SER A 253 -26.88 5.18 5.55
N GLN A 254 -25.74 5.53 4.98
CA GLN A 254 -24.68 4.58 4.66
C GLN A 254 -24.02 4.03 5.93
N LEU A 255 -23.79 4.88 6.93
CA LEU A 255 -23.25 4.46 8.23
C LEU A 255 -24.24 3.52 8.95
N GLU A 256 -25.52 3.84 8.95
CA GLU A 256 -26.57 2.98 9.51
C GLU A 256 -26.61 1.63 8.80
N ALA A 257 -26.60 1.61 7.47
CA ALA A 257 -26.58 0.37 6.68
C ALA A 257 -25.32 -0.47 6.98
N LEU A 258 -24.15 0.18 7.10
CA LEU A 258 -22.91 -0.48 7.47
C LEU A 258 -22.99 -1.13 8.85
N LEU A 259 -23.45 -0.40 9.86
CA LEU A 259 -23.60 -0.92 11.22
C LEU A 259 -24.61 -2.09 11.30
N ASN A 260 -25.68 -2.04 10.50
CA ASN A 260 -26.67 -3.08 10.42
C ASN A 260 -26.21 -4.33 9.64
N ALA A 261 -25.21 -4.17 8.74
CA ALA A 261 -24.61 -5.28 8.00
C ALA A 261 -23.59 -6.08 8.83
N ILE A 262 -23.09 -5.52 9.93
CA ILE A 262 -22.13 -6.21 10.80
C ILE A 262 -22.85 -7.34 11.55
N PRO A 263 -22.37 -8.61 11.46
CA PRO A 263 -23.04 -9.76 12.10
C PRO A 263 -22.78 -9.82 13.61
N MET A 264 -22.90 -8.69 14.28
CA MET A 264 -22.75 -8.53 15.73
C MET A 264 -23.82 -7.57 16.26
N GLU A 265 -24.20 -7.76 17.49
CA GLU A 265 -25.02 -6.77 18.20
C GLU A 265 -24.14 -5.64 18.72
N ILE A 266 -24.36 -4.44 18.21
CA ILE A 266 -23.64 -3.24 18.63
C ILE A 266 -24.57 -2.41 19.50
N THR A 267 -24.06 -1.99 20.66
CA THR A 267 -24.69 -0.97 21.51
C THR A 267 -23.63 0.08 21.83
N PHE A 268 -23.95 1.32 21.58
CA PHE A 268 -23.13 2.44 21.99
C PHE A 268 -23.71 3.07 23.25
N VAL A 269 -22.88 3.10 24.30
CA VAL A 269 -23.17 3.77 25.58
C VAL A 269 -22.16 4.88 25.74
N ASP A 270 -22.63 6.09 26.01
CA ASP A 270 -21.78 7.24 26.17
C ASP A 270 -21.04 7.30 27.53
N GLU A 271 -20.25 8.34 27.75
CA GLU A 271 -19.48 8.55 28.99
C GLU A 271 -20.36 8.72 30.24
N ASP A 272 -21.59 9.18 30.05
CA ASP A 272 -22.56 9.33 31.12
C ASP A 272 -23.39 8.06 31.37
N ASN A 273 -23.02 6.94 30.75
CA ASN A 273 -23.71 5.64 30.81
C ASN A 273 -25.09 5.65 30.17
N ILE A 274 -25.36 6.53 29.24
CA ILE A 274 -26.63 6.60 28.50
C ILE A 274 -26.53 5.73 27.25
N ASN A 275 -27.54 4.89 27.00
CA ASN A 275 -27.66 4.16 25.74
C ASN A 275 -28.01 5.14 24.61
N ARG A 276 -27.14 5.31 23.63
CA ARG A 276 -27.35 6.25 22.52
C ARG A 276 -27.70 5.57 21.21
N TYR A 277 -27.26 4.33 21.01
CA TYR A 277 -27.49 3.65 19.74
C TYR A 277 -27.42 2.13 19.92
N PHE A 278 -28.19 1.40 19.14
CA PHE A 278 -27.97 -0.02 18.86
C PHE A 278 -28.35 -0.30 17.42
N ASN A 279 -27.55 -1.17 16.77
CA ASN A 279 -27.82 -1.57 15.39
C ASN A 279 -29.05 -2.47 15.31
N GLU A 280 -29.69 -2.48 14.12
CA GLU A 280 -30.76 -3.43 13.80
C GLU A 280 -30.14 -4.67 13.11
N GLY A 281 -30.57 -5.84 13.49
CA GLY A 281 -30.06 -7.11 12.95
C GLY A 281 -30.56 -8.28 13.76
N SER A 282 -29.94 -9.44 13.57
CA SER A 282 -30.27 -10.63 14.42
C SER A 282 -29.86 -10.32 15.84
N LYS A 283 -30.85 -10.28 16.73
CA LYS A 283 -30.65 -9.91 18.14
C LYS A 283 -30.70 -11.14 19.02
N VAL A 284 -29.68 -11.34 19.83
CA VAL A 284 -29.67 -12.33 20.93
C VAL A 284 -30.42 -11.75 22.11
N PHE A 285 -30.24 -10.46 22.39
CA PHE A 285 -30.97 -9.75 23.45
C PHE A 285 -32.02 -8.82 22.87
N LYS A 286 -33.20 -8.82 23.48
CA LYS A 286 -34.25 -7.85 23.14
C LYS A 286 -33.82 -6.46 23.54
N ARG A 287 -33.83 -5.52 22.59
CA ARG A 287 -33.46 -4.13 22.79
C ARG A 287 -34.61 -3.22 22.36
N PRO A 288 -35.49 -2.85 23.33
CA PRO A 288 -36.60 -1.99 23.02
C PRO A 288 -36.08 -0.56 22.70
N VAL A 289 -36.66 0.09 21.70
CA VAL A 289 -36.33 1.50 21.33
C VAL A 289 -36.44 2.41 22.54
N MET A 290 -37.32 2.10 23.49
CA MET A 290 -37.44 2.86 24.73
C MET A 290 -36.23 2.80 25.66
N ALA A 291 -35.22 1.96 25.37
CA ALA A 291 -33.94 1.95 26.09
C ALA A 291 -32.99 3.06 25.65
N ILE A 292 -33.24 3.67 24.49
CA ILE A 292 -32.48 4.84 24.03
C ILE A 292 -32.72 6.03 24.96
N ASP A 293 -31.65 6.79 25.20
CA ASP A 293 -31.59 7.95 26.11
C ASP A 293 -31.86 7.62 27.59
N ARG A 294 -31.67 6.34 27.95
CA ARG A 294 -31.74 5.89 29.36
C ARG A 294 -30.38 5.38 29.83
N GLU A 295 -30.17 5.49 31.14
CA GLU A 295 -29.02 4.83 31.76
C GLU A 295 -29.01 3.34 31.47
N VAL A 296 -27.86 2.82 31.01
CA VAL A 296 -27.65 1.41 30.71
C VAL A 296 -28.01 0.51 31.91
N PHE A 297 -27.82 1.00 33.11
CA PHE A 297 -28.11 0.24 34.35
C PHE A 297 -29.62 0.02 34.54
N SER A 298 -30.45 0.98 34.16
CA SER A 298 -31.91 0.87 34.26
C SER A 298 -32.51 -0.21 33.37
N CYS A 299 -31.74 -0.71 32.40
CA CYS A 299 -32.14 -1.80 31.51
C CYS A 299 -31.86 -3.19 32.10
N HIS A 300 -31.28 -3.26 33.29
CA HIS A 300 -30.88 -4.51 33.93
C HIS A 300 -31.65 -4.77 35.22
N PRO A 301 -31.98 -6.05 35.52
CA PRO A 301 -32.58 -6.39 36.82
C PRO A 301 -31.67 -5.97 37.98
N PRO A 302 -32.25 -5.51 39.11
CA PRO A 302 -31.46 -5.02 40.26
C PRO A 302 -30.39 -6.00 40.76
N LYS A 303 -30.62 -7.30 40.59
CA LYS A 303 -29.66 -8.33 41.02
C LYS A 303 -28.33 -8.32 40.27
N ILE A 304 -28.33 -7.83 39.03
CA ILE A 304 -27.13 -7.81 38.17
C ILE A 304 -26.60 -6.41 37.93
N GLU A 305 -27.31 -5.36 38.33
CA GLU A 305 -26.90 -3.98 38.16
C GLU A 305 -25.49 -3.71 38.70
N ALA A 306 -25.20 -4.13 39.92
CA ALA A 306 -23.89 -3.97 40.52
C ALA A 306 -22.75 -4.66 39.72
N LYS A 307 -23.06 -5.81 39.11
CA LYS A 307 -22.12 -6.52 38.25
C LYS A 307 -21.88 -5.73 36.95
N VAL A 308 -22.93 -5.20 36.33
CA VAL A 308 -22.84 -4.41 35.10
C VAL A 308 -22.03 -3.11 35.34
N ARG A 309 -22.28 -2.41 36.46
CA ARG A 309 -21.52 -1.24 36.86
C ARG A 309 -20.02 -1.55 36.97
N ARG A 310 -19.68 -2.64 37.66
CA ARG A 310 -18.29 -3.07 37.81
C ARG A 310 -17.64 -3.39 36.46
N ILE A 311 -18.35 -4.10 35.57
CA ILE A 311 -17.84 -4.44 34.24
C ILE A 311 -17.55 -3.18 33.44
N ILE A 312 -18.46 -2.21 33.40
CA ILE A 312 -18.27 -0.95 32.67
C ILE A 312 -17.10 -0.18 33.25
N GLU A 313 -16.94 -0.12 34.57
CA GLU A 313 -15.81 0.53 35.22
C GLU A 313 -14.47 -0.16 34.90
N GLU A 314 -14.42 -1.49 34.94
CA GLU A 314 -13.23 -2.26 34.60
C GLU A 314 -12.81 -2.06 33.12
N PHE A 315 -13.76 -1.91 32.20
CA PHE A 315 -13.47 -1.51 30.80
C PHE A 315 -12.90 -0.09 30.72
N ARG A 316 -13.46 0.87 31.44
CA ARG A 316 -13.00 2.27 31.42
C ARG A 316 -11.58 2.45 31.94
N ILE A 317 -11.21 1.72 32.98
CA ILE A 317 -9.85 1.75 33.54
C ILE A 317 -8.88 0.83 32.80
N GLY A 318 -9.34 0.13 31.76
CA GLY A 318 -8.51 -0.75 30.93
C GLY A 318 -8.02 -2.02 31.62
N THR A 319 -8.70 -2.47 32.66
CA THR A 319 -8.41 -3.75 33.34
C THR A 319 -9.17 -4.93 32.75
N LEU A 320 -10.08 -4.66 31.84
CA LEU A 320 -10.91 -5.65 31.15
C LEU A 320 -11.10 -5.27 29.70
N ASP A 321 -10.83 -6.19 28.79
CA ASP A 321 -11.00 -6.00 27.33
C ASP A 321 -12.23 -6.74 26.81
N GLU A 322 -12.59 -7.86 27.45
CA GLU A 322 -13.74 -8.68 27.07
C GLU A 322 -14.38 -9.34 28.27
N VAL A 323 -15.67 -9.65 28.17
CA VAL A 323 -16.40 -10.44 29.17
C VAL A 323 -17.09 -11.59 28.47
N PRO A 324 -16.75 -12.86 28.78
CA PRO A 324 -17.49 -14.00 28.27
C PRO A 324 -18.90 -14.04 28.85
N VAL A 325 -19.93 -14.04 27.99
CA VAL A 325 -21.32 -14.16 28.37
C VAL A 325 -21.82 -15.54 27.98
N TRP A 326 -22.27 -16.31 28.95
CA TRP A 326 -22.85 -17.63 28.73
C TRP A 326 -24.36 -17.51 28.80
N MET A 327 -25.03 -17.99 27.76
CA MET A 327 -26.49 -18.15 27.78
C MET A 327 -26.86 -19.62 27.89
N ASP A 328 -27.90 -19.92 28.63
CA ASP A 328 -28.44 -21.24 28.65
C ASP A 328 -29.21 -21.55 27.32
N LYS A 329 -29.59 -22.80 27.11
CA LYS A 329 -30.33 -23.21 25.90
C LYS A 329 -31.72 -22.52 25.75
N GLN A 330 -32.15 -21.76 26.73
CA GLN A 330 -33.40 -21.01 26.75
C GLN A 330 -33.16 -19.50 26.56
N GLY A 331 -31.93 -19.08 26.31
CA GLY A 331 -31.56 -17.66 26.06
C GLY A 331 -31.63 -16.79 27.33
N ARG A 332 -31.38 -17.35 28.51
CA ARG A 332 -31.40 -16.66 29.80
C ARG A 332 -30.01 -16.52 30.41
#